data_ed30c15d8dedd2510c31c8aab7ed43ca
#
_entry.id   ed30c15d8dedd2510c31c8aab7ed43ca
#
_cell.length_a   1.000
_cell.length_b   1.000
_cell.length_c   1.000
_cell.angle_alpha   90.00
_cell.angle_beta   90.00
_cell.angle_gamma   90.00
#
_symmetry.space_group_name_H-M   'P 1'
#
loop_
_entity.id
_entity.type
_entity.pdbx_description
1 polymer ?
#
loop_
_entity_poly.entity_id
_entity_poly.type
_entity_poly.pdbx_seq_one_letter_code
_entity_poly.pdbx_strand_id
1 'polypeptide(L)'
;LVQVCRTTPCWLRGSDAVVAACKKHIHPHEKTVSADGKFSWMEVECLGACVNAPMLQIGSDFYEDIDGPITERMIADLRAGKSIKPGPQNSRIASEPEGGALSLNDPALYDGSMIGKYKVQAPPPPAEPKKPGA
;
A
#
# COMPACT_ATOMS: atom_id res chain seq x y z
N LEU A 1 -0.71 9.19 15.25
CA LEU A 1 -1.84 9.48 14.35
C LEU A 1 -2.02 8.33 13.37
N VAL A 2 -3.24 7.80 13.25
CA VAL A 2 -3.65 6.79 12.28
C VAL A 2 -4.42 7.49 11.16
N GLN A 3 -3.91 7.44 9.94
CA GLN A 3 -4.50 8.08 8.77
C GLN A 3 -5.10 6.99 7.86
N VAL A 4 -6.42 6.93 7.77
CA VAL A 4 -7.14 5.90 7.02
C VAL A 4 -7.52 6.41 5.64
N CYS A 5 -7.02 5.76 4.59
CA CYS A 5 -7.39 6.09 3.22
C CYS A 5 -8.86 5.71 2.95
N ARG A 6 -9.64 6.69 2.42
CA ARG A 6 -11.08 6.54 2.16
C ARG A 6 -11.49 6.69 0.70
N THR A 7 -10.53 6.87 -0.21
CA THR A 7 -10.83 7.00 -1.63
C THR A 7 -11.33 5.69 -2.24
N THR A 8 -11.87 5.77 -3.44
CA THR A 8 -12.66 4.71 -4.06
C THR A 8 -12.07 3.30 -3.97
N PRO A 9 -10.78 3.04 -4.28
CA PRO A 9 -10.25 1.68 -4.17
C PRO A 9 -10.29 1.13 -2.73
N CYS A 10 -9.91 1.94 -1.74
CA CYS A 10 -9.97 1.54 -0.33
C CYS A 10 -11.41 1.34 0.14
N TRP A 11 -12.33 2.21 -0.27
CA TRP A 11 -13.75 2.07 0.04
C TRP A 11 -14.34 0.79 -0.55
N LEU A 12 -14.11 0.53 -1.83
CA LEU A 12 -14.58 -0.70 -2.50
C LEU A 12 -14.00 -1.97 -1.85
N ARG A 13 -12.80 -1.90 -1.31
CA ARG A 13 -12.13 -3.01 -0.63
C ARG A 13 -12.46 -3.08 0.87
N GLY A 14 -13.35 -2.25 1.38
CA GLY A 14 -13.90 -2.36 2.72
C GLY A 14 -13.23 -1.48 3.79
N SER A 15 -12.70 -0.31 3.44
CA SER A 15 -12.13 0.63 4.43
C SER A 15 -13.14 1.11 5.48
N ASP A 16 -14.44 0.90 5.27
CA ASP A 16 -15.47 1.14 6.30
C ASP A 16 -15.22 0.33 7.57
N ALA A 17 -14.76 -0.93 7.43
CA ALA A 17 -14.41 -1.78 8.57
C ALA A 17 -13.15 -1.26 9.31
N VAL A 18 -12.20 -0.68 8.58
CA VAL A 18 -11.01 -0.04 9.17
C VAL A 18 -11.39 1.18 9.99
N VAL A 19 -12.27 2.03 9.44
CA VAL A 19 -12.82 3.20 10.17
C VAL A 19 -13.61 2.76 11.39
N ALA A 20 -14.43 1.71 11.29
CA ALA A 20 -15.19 1.17 12.43
C ALA A 20 -14.25 0.70 13.55
N ALA A 21 -13.14 0.04 13.21
CA ALA A 21 -12.11 -0.35 14.17
C ALA A 21 -11.47 0.87 14.86
N CYS A 22 -11.13 1.92 14.10
CA CYS A 22 -10.60 3.17 14.67
C CYS A 22 -11.62 3.84 15.61
N LYS A 23 -12.89 3.92 15.22
CA LYS A 23 -13.97 4.46 16.06
C LYS A 23 -14.12 3.71 17.37
N LYS A 24 -14.05 2.40 17.32
CA LYS A 24 -14.22 1.51 18.48
C LYS A 24 -13.02 1.55 19.42
N HIS A 25 -11.81 1.55 18.90
CA HIS A 25 -10.60 1.33 19.69
C HIS A 25 -9.79 2.59 19.96
N ILE A 26 -10.00 3.66 19.23
CA ILE A 26 -9.31 4.94 19.44
C ILE A 26 -10.28 5.98 20.00
N HIS A 27 -11.18 6.47 19.17
CA HIS A 27 -12.19 7.45 19.58
C HIS A 27 -13.35 7.48 18.55
N PRO A 28 -14.64 7.65 19.00
CA PRO A 28 -15.78 7.75 18.08
C PRO A 28 -15.69 8.89 17.05
N HIS A 29 -15.01 9.97 17.41
CA HIS A 29 -14.79 11.12 16.53
C HIS A 29 -13.33 11.17 16.06
N GLU A 30 -13.13 11.41 14.75
CA GLU A 30 -11.80 11.65 14.19
C GLU A 30 -11.13 12.90 14.79
N LYS A 31 -9.81 13.00 14.64
CA LYS A 31 -9.00 14.14 15.13
C LYS A 31 -9.08 14.34 16.64
N THR A 32 -9.60 13.36 17.35
CA THR A 32 -9.69 13.38 18.82
C THR A 32 -8.72 12.34 19.39
N VAL A 33 -8.06 12.71 20.48
CA VAL A 33 -7.09 11.82 21.16
C VAL A 33 -7.83 10.79 21.99
N SER A 34 -7.37 9.54 21.94
CA SER A 34 -7.89 8.44 22.77
C SER A 34 -7.71 8.71 24.27
N ALA A 35 -8.51 8.07 25.10
CA ALA A 35 -8.50 8.27 26.57
C ALA A 35 -7.14 7.97 27.21
N ASP A 36 -6.33 7.08 26.61
CA ASP A 36 -4.97 6.76 27.05
C ASP A 36 -3.90 7.75 26.54
N GLY A 37 -4.30 8.77 25.79
CA GLY A 37 -3.42 9.80 25.23
C GLY A 37 -2.49 9.33 24.12
N LYS A 38 -2.58 8.09 23.67
CA LYS A 38 -1.61 7.48 22.77
C LYS A 38 -1.97 7.57 21.29
N PHE A 39 -3.25 7.64 20.96
CA PHE A 39 -3.75 7.55 19.59
C PHE A 39 -4.67 8.70 19.23
N SER A 40 -4.66 9.03 17.96
CA SER A 40 -5.71 9.78 17.28
C SER A 40 -5.85 9.18 15.88
N TRP A 41 -6.98 9.37 15.21
CA TRP A 41 -7.18 8.91 13.85
C TRP A 41 -7.88 9.96 13.00
N MET A 42 -7.78 9.85 11.69
CA MET A 42 -8.52 10.67 10.73
C MET A 42 -8.67 9.95 9.40
N GLU A 43 -9.72 10.31 8.68
CA GLU A 43 -9.86 9.95 7.28
C GLU A 43 -8.96 10.85 6.42
N VAL A 44 -8.34 10.28 5.39
CA VAL A 44 -7.50 11.00 4.43
C VAL A 44 -7.84 10.60 3.00
N GLU A 45 -7.42 11.44 2.06
CA GLU A 45 -7.47 11.16 0.63
C GLU A 45 -6.43 10.08 0.25
N CYS A 46 -6.39 9.75 -1.06
CA CYS A 46 -5.56 8.67 -1.58
C CYS A 46 -4.07 8.84 -1.24
N LEU A 47 -3.51 7.82 -0.61
CA LEU A 47 -2.09 7.74 -0.24
C LEU A 47 -1.24 6.98 -1.28
N GLY A 48 -1.85 6.56 -2.40
CA GLY A 48 -1.11 5.99 -3.54
C GLY A 48 -0.87 4.47 -3.51
N ALA A 49 -1.28 3.76 -2.45
CA ALA A 49 -1.12 2.30 -2.35
C ALA A 49 -2.39 1.52 -2.76
N CYS A 50 -3.10 1.98 -3.80
CA CYS A 50 -4.41 1.45 -4.20
C CYS A 50 -4.38 -0.04 -4.58
N VAL A 51 -3.27 -0.54 -5.08
CA VAL A 51 -3.10 -1.94 -5.48
C VAL A 51 -3.19 -2.89 -4.27
N ASN A 52 -2.84 -2.40 -3.08
CA ASN A 52 -2.89 -3.12 -1.82
C ASN A 52 -3.95 -2.55 -0.86
N ALA A 53 -5.05 -2.03 -1.43
CA ALA A 53 -6.17 -1.50 -0.64
C ALA A 53 -6.92 -2.62 0.12
N PRO A 54 -7.49 -2.34 1.32
CA PRO A 54 -7.43 -1.07 2.05
C PRO A 54 -6.10 -0.84 2.74
N MET A 55 -5.80 0.42 3.04
CA MET A 55 -4.56 0.79 3.69
C MET A 55 -4.74 1.96 4.68
N LEU A 56 -3.80 2.06 5.60
CA LEU A 56 -3.63 3.21 6.48
C LEU A 56 -2.16 3.59 6.61
N GLN A 57 -1.90 4.80 7.07
CA GLN A 57 -0.57 5.30 7.38
C GLN A 57 -0.44 5.61 8.87
N ILE A 58 0.67 5.22 9.48
CA ILE A 58 1.06 5.61 10.84
C ILE A 58 2.49 6.12 10.80
N GLY A 59 2.70 7.40 11.16
CA GLY A 59 3.99 8.03 10.97
C GLY A 59 4.37 8.12 9.50
N SER A 60 5.52 7.58 9.13
CA SER A 60 6.00 7.48 7.75
C SER A 60 5.66 6.16 7.07
N ASP A 61 5.07 5.21 7.79
CA ASP A 61 4.91 3.83 7.33
C ASP A 61 3.49 3.56 6.84
N PHE A 62 3.41 2.80 5.75
CA PHE A 62 2.17 2.29 5.18
C PHE A 62 1.89 0.88 5.69
N TYR A 63 0.63 0.60 6.00
CA TYR A 63 0.11 -0.70 6.36
C TYR A 63 -1.03 -1.01 5.41
N GLU A 64 -0.89 -2.06 4.66
CA GLU A 64 -1.64 -2.36 3.46
C GLU A 64 -2.34 -3.72 3.57
N ASP A 65 -3.31 -4.01 2.67
CA ASP A 65 -4.09 -5.26 2.70
C ASP A 65 -4.71 -5.51 4.08
N ILE A 66 -5.27 -4.47 4.67
CA ILE A 66 -5.86 -4.52 6.02
C ILE A 66 -7.38 -4.68 5.97
N ASP A 67 -7.93 -5.16 7.07
CA ASP A 67 -9.36 -5.22 7.35
C ASP A 67 -9.66 -4.74 8.78
N GLY A 68 -10.90 -4.84 9.21
CA GLY A 68 -11.30 -4.48 10.58
C GLY A 68 -10.54 -5.27 11.64
N PRO A 69 -10.56 -6.61 11.63
CA PRO A 69 -9.83 -7.47 12.57
C PRO A 69 -8.31 -7.20 12.59
N ILE A 70 -7.68 -7.03 11.44
CA ILE A 70 -6.25 -6.68 11.35
C ILE A 70 -6.01 -5.33 12.01
N THR A 71 -6.83 -4.33 11.72
CA THR A 71 -6.72 -2.98 12.29
C THR A 71 -6.89 -3.01 13.82
N GLU A 72 -7.86 -3.76 14.34
CA GLU A 72 -8.06 -3.93 15.79
C GLU A 72 -6.81 -4.52 16.45
N ARG A 73 -6.25 -5.59 15.87
CA ARG A 73 -5.01 -6.20 16.36
C ARG A 73 -3.84 -5.22 16.33
N MET A 74 -3.67 -4.48 15.23
CA MET A 74 -2.61 -3.49 15.07
C MET A 74 -2.68 -2.41 16.16
N ILE A 75 -3.86 -1.86 16.43
CA ILE A 75 -4.05 -0.86 17.49
C ILE A 75 -3.71 -1.45 18.85
N ALA A 76 -4.12 -2.69 19.13
CA ALA A 76 -3.80 -3.36 20.39
C ALA A 76 -2.30 -3.61 20.56
N ASP A 77 -1.61 -4.08 19.51
CA ASP A 77 -0.17 -4.34 19.53
C ASP A 77 0.63 -3.06 19.73
N LEU A 78 0.30 -1.98 18.99
CA LEU A 78 0.92 -0.67 19.17
C LEU A 78 0.67 -0.10 20.57
N ARG A 79 -0.54 -0.29 21.13
CA ARG A 79 -0.87 0.13 22.48
C ARG A 79 -0.04 -0.60 23.53
N ALA A 80 0.28 -1.85 23.28
CA ALA A 80 1.17 -2.68 24.09
C ALA A 80 2.66 -2.39 23.85
N GLY A 81 3.01 -1.43 22.98
CA GLY A 81 4.41 -1.07 22.66
C GLY A 81 5.10 -2.03 21.71
N LYS A 82 4.37 -2.91 21.03
CA LYS A 82 4.95 -3.80 20.01
C LYS A 82 5.12 -3.05 18.69
N SER A 83 6.16 -3.41 17.95
CA SER A 83 6.34 -2.97 16.57
C SER A 83 5.52 -3.82 15.60
N ILE A 84 5.02 -3.18 14.53
CA ILE A 84 4.33 -3.86 13.43
C ILE A 84 5.19 -3.68 12.18
N LYS A 85 5.35 -4.75 11.40
CA LYS A 85 6.07 -4.68 10.13
C LYS A 85 5.27 -3.83 9.14
N PRO A 86 5.85 -2.76 8.56
CA PRO A 86 5.20 -2.00 7.48
C PRO A 86 4.93 -2.84 6.22
N GLY A 87 4.03 -2.35 5.39
CA GLY A 87 3.63 -2.99 4.13
C GLY A 87 2.41 -3.91 4.27
N PRO A 88 2.23 -4.87 3.35
CA PRO A 88 1.10 -5.78 3.35
C PRO A 88 0.98 -6.58 4.65
N GLN A 89 -0.22 -6.66 5.20
CA GLN A 89 -0.50 -7.36 6.45
C GLN A 89 -0.99 -8.80 6.21
N ASN A 90 -0.98 -9.24 4.98
CA ASN A 90 -1.18 -10.63 4.54
C ASN A 90 0.16 -11.26 4.11
N SER A 91 0.12 -12.36 3.36
CA SER A 91 1.32 -13.04 2.84
C SER A 91 1.90 -12.41 1.56
N ARG A 92 1.28 -11.36 1.03
CA ARG A 92 1.71 -10.68 -0.19
C ARG A 92 3.08 -10.05 0.00
N ILE A 93 3.92 -10.11 -1.04
CA ILE A 93 5.21 -9.41 -1.09
C ILE A 93 5.03 -8.15 -1.96
N ALA A 94 5.25 -6.98 -1.37
CA ALA A 94 5.08 -5.68 -2.03
C ALA A 94 3.72 -5.58 -2.76
N SER A 95 3.70 -5.23 -4.03
CA SER A 95 2.49 -5.06 -4.84
C SER A 95 2.22 -6.21 -5.80
N GLU A 96 2.71 -7.41 -5.48
CA GLU A 96 2.42 -8.59 -6.29
C GLU A 96 0.92 -8.96 -6.25
N PRO A 97 0.40 -9.73 -7.22
CA PRO A 97 -0.96 -10.25 -7.15
C PRO A 97 -1.18 -11.05 -5.87
N GLU A 98 -2.38 -10.98 -5.29
CA GLU A 98 -2.73 -11.66 -4.03
C GLU A 98 -2.53 -13.19 -4.09
N GLY A 99 -2.68 -13.79 -5.29
CA GLY A 99 -2.41 -15.20 -5.56
C GLY A 99 -0.96 -15.54 -5.90
N GLY A 100 -0.03 -14.59 -5.74
CA GLY A 100 1.37 -14.71 -6.15
C GLY A 100 1.61 -14.21 -7.59
N ALA A 101 2.88 -14.17 -7.97
CA ALA A 101 3.29 -13.68 -9.27
C ALA A 101 2.76 -14.57 -10.41
N LEU A 102 2.14 -13.96 -11.42
CA LEU A 102 1.62 -14.65 -12.62
C LEU A 102 2.54 -14.55 -13.82
N SER A 103 3.59 -13.74 -13.73
CA SER A 103 4.58 -13.50 -14.79
C SER A 103 5.97 -13.46 -14.18
N LEU A 104 6.99 -13.59 -15.02
CA LEU A 104 8.39 -13.57 -14.61
C LEU A 104 8.72 -14.64 -13.55
N ASN A 105 8.06 -15.80 -13.61
CA ASN A 105 8.19 -16.88 -12.62
C ASN A 105 9.32 -17.87 -12.96
N ASP A 106 9.97 -17.73 -14.13
CA ASP A 106 11.06 -18.62 -14.52
C ASP A 106 12.30 -18.31 -13.67
N PRO A 107 12.78 -19.28 -12.86
CA PRO A 107 13.98 -19.10 -12.05
C PRO A 107 15.23 -18.67 -12.85
N ALA A 108 15.30 -19.03 -14.13
CA ALA A 108 16.40 -18.63 -15.00
C ALA A 108 16.50 -17.12 -15.23
N LEU A 109 15.42 -16.36 -14.95
CA LEU A 109 15.44 -14.90 -15.01
C LEU A 109 16.27 -14.29 -13.88
N TYR A 110 16.47 -15.01 -12.76
CA TYR A 110 17.04 -14.50 -11.52
C TYR A 110 18.36 -15.19 -11.13
N ASP A 111 18.76 -16.25 -11.81
CA ASP A 111 19.99 -17.01 -11.54
C ASP A 111 21.27 -16.40 -12.12
N GLY A 112 21.13 -15.24 -12.80
CA GLY A 112 22.22 -14.56 -13.46
C GLY A 112 22.56 -15.09 -14.87
N SER A 113 21.95 -16.18 -15.30
CA SER A 113 22.22 -16.79 -16.60
C SER A 113 21.84 -15.90 -17.80
N MET A 114 20.95 -14.93 -17.56
CA MET A 114 20.45 -14.00 -18.56
C MET A 114 21.24 -12.68 -18.61
N ILE A 115 22.15 -12.46 -17.66
CA ILE A 115 22.95 -11.23 -17.60
C ILE A 115 23.85 -11.17 -18.85
N GLY A 116 23.76 -10.06 -19.59
CA GLY A 116 24.54 -9.81 -20.81
C GLY A 116 24.01 -10.48 -22.08
N LYS A 117 22.96 -11.29 -21.99
CA LYS A 117 22.32 -11.89 -23.18
C LYS A 117 21.40 -10.93 -23.93
N TYR A 118 20.90 -9.90 -23.27
CA TYR A 118 20.08 -8.90 -23.90
C TYR A 118 20.93 -7.77 -24.47
N LYS A 119 20.94 -7.63 -25.79
CA LYS A 119 21.41 -6.42 -26.43
C LYS A 119 20.29 -5.40 -26.39
N VAL A 120 20.49 -4.33 -25.65
CA VAL A 120 19.59 -3.18 -25.69
C VAL A 120 19.67 -2.62 -27.13
N GLN A 121 18.59 -2.72 -27.89
CA GLN A 121 18.50 -2.03 -29.18
C GLN A 121 18.50 -0.52 -28.89
N ALA A 122 19.41 0.19 -29.50
CA ALA A 122 19.38 1.65 -29.44
C ALA A 122 18.03 2.14 -29.96
N PRO A 123 17.43 3.16 -29.35
CA PRO A 123 16.20 3.75 -29.87
C PRO A 123 16.42 4.17 -31.34
N PRO A 124 15.41 4.05 -32.18
CA PRO A 124 15.54 4.52 -33.58
C PRO A 124 15.92 6.01 -33.58
N PRO A 125 16.72 6.44 -34.55
CA PRO A 125 17.09 7.85 -34.65
C PRO A 125 15.81 8.70 -34.75
N PRO A 126 15.84 9.93 -34.22
CA PRO A 126 14.72 10.87 -34.35
C PRO A 126 14.29 10.97 -35.82
N ALA A 127 13.00 10.92 -36.07
CA ALA A 127 12.48 11.13 -37.42
C ALA A 127 12.97 12.48 -37.95
N GLU A 128 13.53 12.50 -39.17
CA GLU A 128 13.92 13.73 -39.80
C GLU A 128 12.72 14.69 -39.87
N PRO A 129 12.91 15.99 -39.59
CA PRO A 129 11.84 16.97 -39.73
C PRO A 129 11.32 16.95 -41.16
N LYS A 130 10.04 16.72 -41.35
CA LYS A 130 9.41 16.83 -42.69
C LYS A 130 9.72 18.23 -43.23
N LYS A 131 10.39 18.30 -44.37
CA LYS A 131 10.57 19.58 -45.09
C LYS A 131 9.17 20.18 -45.31
N PRO A 132 8.95 21.46 -44.99
CA PRO A 132 7.71 22.12 -45.36
C PRO A 132 7.55 21.99 -46.88
N GLY A 133 6.37 21.52 -47.28
CA GLY A 133 6.09 21.19 -48.67
C GLY A 133 6.42 22.34 -49.65
N ALA A 134 6.96 21.98 -50.79
CA ALA A 134 7.07 22.84 -51.97
C ALA A 134 5.68 23.10 -52.55
#